data_148ab40f5db37fe9c8363f4376eb4c1e
#
_entry.id   148ab40f5db37fe9c8363f4376eb4c1e
#
_cell.length_a   1.000
_cell.length_b   1.000
_cell.length_c   1.000
_cell.angle_alpha   90.00
_cell.angle_beta   90.00
_cell.angle_gamma   90.00
#
_symmetry.space_group_name_H-M   'P 1'
#
loop_
_entity.id
_entity.type
_entity.pdbx_description
1 polymer ?
#
loop_
_entity_poly.entity_id
_entity_poly.type
_entity_poly.pdbx_seq_one_letter_code
_entity_poly.pdbx_strand_id
1 'polypeptide(L)'
;MNRKKANRIIVTAISCFMILFFITGCESKVKGPTDTLVSGTIYISVDESFKPVMEEQIRVFEKSFPLAHIIAAYKTEADCFKDLYNDSANRMVIVTRGLNDQEDVYFLDTLKYYPHWDNIANDAVTVIVNSKSNDTLFTLERLRDQLSGNTNREQKIVFDGLNATSTVRFVMDSILKGEKFDTSVVQAVKNSQQVIDYVAKTENAVGFVGISWVGNPEDSAQVKMLNNVKIVYVSCSLCEDKPFVKPMQASILTRRYPLVRGLYYVLKENYNGLGTGFVNFLNQERGQLIFRRAYLGTRMDFGVRRVKINQKL
;
A
#
# COMPACT_ATOMS: atom_id res chain seq x y z
N MET A 1 -62.84 55.04 18.70
CA MET A 1 -61.55 54.34 18.94
C MET A 1 -60.44 55.15 18.30
N ASN A 2 -59.53 55.71 19.06
CA ASN A 2 -58.61 56.77 18.65
C ASN A 2 -57.56 56.27 17.68
N ARG A 3 -57.52 56.83 16.46
CA ARG A 3 -56.54 56.51 15.37
C ARG A 3 -55.08 56.40 15.85
N LYS A 4 -54.72 57.19 16.87
CA LYS A 4 -53.38 57.13 17.49
C LYS A 4 -53.10 55.86 18.29
N LYS A 5 -54.13 55.18 18.88
CA LYS A 5 -53.96 53.91 19.59
C LYS A 5 -53.83 52.73 18.60
N ALA A 6 -54.57 52.78 17.51
CA ALA A 6 -54.47 51.75 16.43
C ALA A 6 -53.10 51.73 15.77
N ASN A 7 -52.52 52.91 15.44
CA ASN A 7 -51.17 52.99 14.86
C ASN A 7 -50.06 52.53 15.80
N ARG A 8 -50.20 52.78 17.13
CA ARG A 8 -49.22 52.24 18.10
C ARG A 8 -49.26 50.74 18.20
N ILE A 9 -50.43 50.12 18.16
CA ILE A 9 -50.57 48.65 18.21
C ILE A 9 -49.97 48.02 16.95
N ILE A 10 -50.19 48.61 15.76
CA ILE A 10 -49.63 48.13 14.49
C ILE A 10 -48.11 48.25 14.47
N VAL A 11 -47.53 49.33 14.95
CA VAL A 11 -46.09 49.52 15.02
C VAL A 11 -45.45 48.57 16.00
N THR A 12 -46.07 48.27 17.14
CA THR A 12 -45.58 47.31 18.13
C THR A 12 -45.69 45.89 17.61
N ALA A 13 -46.76 45.54 16.87
CA ALA A 13 -46.93 44.24 16.26
C ALA A 13 -45.89 43.98 15.13
N ILE A 14 -45.59 45.01 14.30
CA ILE A 14 -44.55 44.94 13.25
C ILE A 14 -43.16 44.81 13.87
N SER A 15 -42.89 45.53 14.97
CA SER A 15 -41.61 45.47 15.71
C SER A 15 -41.42 44.08 16.33
N CYS A 16 -42.45 43.49 16.96
CA CYS A 16 -42.39 42.14 17.50
C CYS A 16 -42.22 41.08 16.39
N PHE A 17 -42.85 41.27 15.24
CA PHE A 17 -42.72 40.35 14.10
C PHE A 17 -41.32 40.40 13.47
N MET A 18 -40.71 41.59 13.42
CA MET A 18 -39.33 41.77 12.98
C MET A 18 -38.30 41.14 13.94
N ILE A 19 -38.54 41.18 15.23
CA ILE A 19 -37.69 40.57 16.26
C ILE A 19 -37.77 39.03 16.20
N LEU A 20 -38.93 38.46 15.88
CA LEU A 20 -39.08 37.02 15.71
C LEU A 20 -38.32 36.48 14.49
N PHE A 21 -38.10 37.28 13.45
CA PHE A 21 -37.31 36.88 12.25
C PHE A 21 -35.81 36.81 12.51
N PHE A 22 -35.30 37.49 13.51
CA PHE A 22 -33.89 37.44 13.87
C PHE A 22 -33.49 36.24 14.75
N ILE A 23 -34.46 35.48 15.28
CA ILE A 23 -34.19 34.33 16.15
C ILE A 23 -34.12 33.01 15.37
N THR A 24 -34.51 32.98 14.11
CA THR A 24 -34.26 31.83 13.21
C THR A 24 -32.90 31.94 12.50
N GLY A 25 -31.87 32.29 13.28
CA GLY A 25 -30.50 32.08 12.86
C GLY A 25 -30.30 30.58 12.67
N CYS A 26 -30.25 30.14 11.44
CA CYS A 26 -29.84 28.78 11.08
C CYS A 26 -28.43 28.59 11.64
N GLU A 27 -28.29 28.01 12.80
CA GLU A 27 -27.02 27.38 13.19
C GLU A 27 -26.74 26.35 12.14
N SER A 28 -25.97 26.68 11.13
CA SER A 28 -25.22 25.71 10.34
C SER A 28 -24.26 25.05 11.33
N LYS A 29 -24.73 24.01 12.00
CA LYS A 29 -23.83 23.10 12.70
C LYS A 29 -22.83 22.66 11.64
N VAL A 30 -21.62 23.19 11.71
CA VAL A 30 -20.47 22.61 11.02
C VAL A 30 -20.48 21.16 11.49
N LYS A 31 -20.96 20.27 10.64
CA LYS A 31 -20.91 18.82 10.94
C LYS A 31 -19.44 18.51 11.10
N GLY A 32 -19.01 18.31 12.32
CA GLY A 32 -17.67 17.77 12.60
C GLY A 32 -17.48 16.42 11.91
N PRO A 33 -16.27 15.88 11.95
CA PRO A 33 -15.99 14.57 11.40
C PRO A 33 -17.01 13.56 11.91
N THR A 34 -17.54 12.73 11.00
CA THR A 34 -18.57 11.72 11.33
C THR A 34 -17.98 10.39 11.73
N ASP A 35 -16.66 10.23 11.61
CA ASP A 35 -15.89 9.04 11.92
C ASP A 35 -14.98 9.24 13.14
N THR A 36 -14.59 8.14 13.76
CA THR A 36 -13.69 8.08 14.91
C THR A 36 -12.55 7.10 14.59
N LEU A 37 -11.60 6.93 15.51
CA LEU A 37 -10.50 5.95 15.36
C LEU A 37 -10.98 4.50 15.09
N VAL A 38 -12.21 4.16 15.47
CA VAL A 38 -12.72 2.78 15.46
C VAL A 38 -14.12 2.63 14.85
N SER A 39 -14.66 3.69 14.26
CA SER A 39 -15.98 3.66 13.62
C SER A 39 -16.09 4.65 12.47
N GLY A 40 -16.93 4.34 11.49
CA GLY A 40 -17.19 5.14 10.30
C GLY A 40 -16.80 4.42 9.02
N THR A 41 -16.79 5.15 7.90
CA THR A 41 -16.41 4.61 6.58
C THR A 41 -15.41 5.54 5.93
N ILE A 42 -14.29 4.99 5.44
CA ILE A 42 -13.30 5.70 4.64
C ILE A 42 -12.99 4.98 3.34
N TYR A 43 -12.58 5.76 2.33
CA TYR A 43 -12.09 5.26 1.05
C TYR A 43 -10.58 5.42 1.00
N ILE A 44 -9.90 4.37 0.57
CA ILE A 44 -8.45 4.36 0.41
C ILE A 44 -8.06 3.79 -0.95
N SER A 45 -6.95 4.24 -1.52
CA SER A 45 -6.35 3.60 -2.69
C SER A 45 -5.07 2.88 -2.30
N VAL A 46 -4.93 1.66 -2.77
CA VAL A 46 -3.83 0.77 -2.41
C VAL A 46 -3.13 0.31 -3.69
N ASP A 47 -1.81 0.42 -3.72
CA ASP A 47 -1.03 -0.17 -4.78
C ASP A 47 -1.31 -1.69 -4.87
N GLU A 48 -1.66 -2.16 -6.05
CA GLU A 48 -2.10 -3.52 -6.32
C GLU A 48 -1.09 -4.57 -5.86
N SER A 49 0.19 -4.24 -5.92
CA SER A 49 1.25 -5.15 -5.46
C SER A 49 1.15 -5.53 -3.98
N PHE A 50 0.40 -4.77 -3.16
CA PHE A 50 0.15 -5.05 -1.75
C PHE A 50 -1.24 -5.62 -1.46
N LYS A 51 -2.04 -5.92 -2.49
CA LYS A 51 -3.42 -6.37 -2.33
C LYS A 51 -3.57 -7.51 -1.30
N PRO A 52 -2.84 -8.64 -1.37
CA PRO A 52 -3.07 -9.75 -0.45
C PRO A 52 -2.89 -9.36 1.03
N VAL A 53 -1.81 -8.65 1.34
CA VAL A 53 -1.52 -8.27 2.72
C VAL A 53 -2.47 -7.20 3.23
N MET A 54 -2.89 -6.25 2.38
CA MET A 54 -3.79 -5.18 2.79
C MET A 54 -5.23 -5.65 2.93
N GLU A 55 -5.70 -6.60 2.13
CA GLU A 55 -7.00 -7.26 2.34
C GLU A 55 -7.05 -7.94 3.72
N GLU A 56 -5.98 -8.60 4.12
CA GLU A 56 -5.91 -9.23 5.44
C GLU A 56 -5.85 -8.19 6.57
N GLN A 57 -5.09 -7.10 6.40
CA GLN A 57 -5.03 -5.98 7.35
C GLN A 57 -6.43 -5.38 7.59
N ILE A 58 -7.15 -5.07 6.52
CA ILE A 58 -8.50 -4.49 6.57
C ILE A 58 -9.46 -5.49 7.22
N ARG A 59 -9.43 -6.74 6.81
CA ARG A 59 -10.29 -7.80 7.36
C ARG A 59 -10.11 -7.96 8.89
N VAL A 60 -8.89 -7.95 9.38
CA VAL A 60 -8.62 -8.09 10.83
C VAL A 60 -8.97 -6.82 11.58
N PHE A 61 -8.74 -5.63 10.99
CA PHE A 61 -9.13 -4.36 11.57
C PHE A 61 -10.64 -4.25 11.75
N GLU A 62 -11.42 -4.50 10.69
CA GLU A 62 -12.89 -4.44 10.72
C GLU A 62 -13.50 -5.49 11.67
N LYS A 63 -12.89 -6.68 11.78
CA LYS A 63 -13.31 -7.68 12.79
C LYS A 63 -13.02 -7.22 14.22
N SER A 64 -11.96 -6.45 14.43
CA SER A 64 -11.63 -5.88 15.73
C SER A 64 -12.51 -4.67 16.08
N PHE A 65 -12.99 -3.96 15.06
CA PHE A 65 -13.81 -2.75 15.17
C PHE A 65 -15.03 -2.85 14.23
N PRO A 66 -16.12 -3.52 14.64
CA PRO A 66 -17.26 -3.85 13.75
C PRO A 66 -18.01 -2.65 13.16
N LEU A 67 -17.80 -1.45 13.70
CA LEU A 67 -18.38 -0.20 13.19
C LEU A 67 -17.43 0.55 12.25
N ALA A 68 -16.27 0.01 11.97
CA ALA A 68 -15.29 0.56 11.04
C ALA A 68 -15.39 -0.14 9.68
N HIS A 69 -15.43 0.63 8.60
CA HIS A 69 -15.47 0.14 7.23
C HIS A 69 -14.42 0.84 6.38
N ILE A 70 -13.50 0.06 5.80
CA ILE A 70 -12.45 0.55 4.92
C ILE A 70 -12.70 0.04 3.51
N ILE A 71 -13.05 0.94 2.61
CA ILE A 71 -13.29 0.64 1.20
C ILE A 71 -12.00 0.88 0.41
N ALA A 72 -11.30 -0.21 0.09
CA ALA A 72 -10.03 -0.16 -0.61
C ALA A 72 -10.21 -0.35 -2.13
N ALA A 73 -9.63 0.56 -2.93
CA ALA A 73 -9.49 0.42 -4.37
C ALA A 73 -8.05 0.03 -4.70
N TYR A 74 -7.85 -1.14 -5.29
CA TYR A 74 -6.53 -1.64 -5.70
C TYR A 74 -6.22 -1.16 -7.10
N LYS A 75 -5.15 -0.37 -7.25
CA LYS A 75 -4.79 0.34 -8.47
C LYS A 75 -3.27 0.36 -8.68
N THR A 76 -2.83 0.91 -9.80
CA THR A 76 -1.41 1.22 -9.98
C THR A 76 -0.97 2.31 -9.00
N GLU A 77 0.31 2.34 -8.62
CA GLU A 77 0.84 3.38 -7.72
C GLU A 77 0.56 4.79 -8.26
N ALA A 78 0.71 5.00 -9.57
CA ALA A 78 0.43 6.30 -10.21
C ALA A 78 -1.05 6.70 -10.06
N ASP A 79 -1.99 5.76 -10.16
CA ASP A 79 -3.41 6.04 -9.97
C ASP A 79 -3.76 6.24 -8.49
N CYS A 80 -3.05 5.60 -7.56
CA CYS A 80 -3.18 5.91 -6.13
C CYS A 80 -2.81 7.37 -5.85
N PHE A 81 -1.70 7.86 -6.40
CA PHE A 81 -1.34 9.28 -6.26
C PHE A 81 -2.33 10.21 -6.94
N LYS A 82 -2.89 9.85 -8.11
CA LYS A 82 -3.98 10.66 -8.72
C LYS A 82 -5.19 10.79 -7.80
N ASP A 83 -5.60 9.70 -7.15
CA ASP A 83 -6.69 9.75 -6.18
C ASP A 83 -6.32 10.62 -4.97
N LEU A 84 -5.07 10.51 -4.49
CA LEU A 84 -4.61 11.35 -3.39
C LEU A 84 -4.73 12.85 -3.70
N TYR A 85 -4.42 13.26 -4.95
CA TYR A 85 -4.49 14.66 -5.39
C TYR A 85 -5.92 15.11 -5.71
N ASN A 86 -6.69 14.28 -6.41
CA ASN A 86 -7.90 14.74 -7.10
C ASN A 86 -9.20 14.26 -6.45
N ASP A 87 -9.16 13.18 -5.65
CA ASP A 87 -10.35 12.63 -5.00
C ASP A 87 -10.43 13.08 -3.54
N SER A 88 -11.38 13.97 -3.26
CA SER A 88 -11.63 14.45 -1.88
C SER A 88 -12.20 13.37 -0.97
N ALA A 89 -12.82 12.33 -1.51
CA ALA A 89 -13.33 11.20 -0.73
C ALA A 89 -12.22 10.23 -0.33
N ASN A 90 -11.14 10.14 -1.12
CA ASN A 90 -9.98 9.32 -0.79
C ASN A 90 -9.22 9.92 0.40
N ARG A 91 -9.16 9.18 1.50
CA ARG A 91 -8.53 9.62 2.75
C ARG A 91 -7.06 9.24 2.86
N MET A 92 -6.69 8.12 2.23
CA MET A 92 -5.36 7.55 2.39
C MET A 92 -4.94 6.78 1.16
N VAL A 93 -3.64 6.77 0.89
CA VAL A 93 -3.05 5.84 -0.07
C VAL A 93 -1.99 4.98 0.61
N ILE A 94 -1.86 3.74 0.13
CA ILE A 94 -0.81 2.78 0.51
C ILE A 94 0.04 2.53 -0.73
N VAL A 95 1.30 2.92 -0.67
CA VAL A 95 2.21 3.05 -1.82
C VAL A 95 3.65 2.70 -1.44
N THR A 96 4.61 2.79 -2.36
CA THR A 96 6.01 2.41 -2.09
C THR A 96 6.94 3.56 -1.75
N ARG A 97 6.42 4.78 -1.64
CA ARG A 97 7.16 5.99 -1.24
C ARG A 97 6.29 6.96 -0.47
N GLY A 98 6.91 7.83 0.30
CA GLY A 98 6.26 9.01 0.87
C GLY A 98 6.12 10.15 -0.15
N LEU A 99 5.72 11.31 0.33
CA LEU A 99 5.68 12.56 -0.44
C LEU A 99 7.11 13.13 -0.58
N ASN A 100 7.33 13.85 -1.68
CA ASN A 100 8.51 14.67 -1.87
C ASN A 100 8.21 16.13 -1.49
N ASP A 101 9.24 16.97 -1.42
CA ASP A 101 9.11 18.38 -1.00
C ASP A 101 8.11 19.19 -1.82
N GLN A 102 8.00 18.94 -3.14
CA GLN A 102 7.05 19.64 -4.02
C GLN A 102 5.61 19.19 -3.74
N GLU A 103 5.42 17.92 -3.45
CA GLU A 103 4.12 17.35 -3.08
C GLU A 103 3.68 17.85 -1.70
N ASP A 104 4.60 17.95 -0.74
CA ASP A 104 4.33 18.53 0.59
C ASP A 104 3.90 20.01 0.48
N VAL A 105 4.59 20.81 -0.34
CA VAL A 105 4.19 22.21 -0.59
C VAL A 105 2.82 22.28 -1.25
N TYR A 106 2.54 21.45 -2.26
CA TYR A 106 1.24 21.38 -2.92
C TYR A 106 0.10 21.10 -1.91
N PHE A 107 0.28 20.11 -1.03
CA PHE A 107 -0.73 19.79 -0.05
C PHE A 107 -0.89 20.87 1.03
N LEU A 108 0.20 21.50 1.46
CA LEU A 108 0.13 22.64 2.38
C LEU A 108 -0.69 23.77 1.76
N ASP A 109 -0.48 24.09 0.48
CA ASP A 109 -1.22 25.14 -0.23
C ASP A 109 -2.70 24.78 -0.44
N THR A 110 -3.00 23.52 -0.69
CA THR A 110 -4.35 23.03 -1.02
C THR A 110 -5.17 22.73 0.23
N LEU A 111 -4.61 21.93 1.15
CA LEU A 111 -5.29 21.44 2.35
C LEU A 111 -5.06 22.34 3.59
N LYS A 112 -4.05 23.22 3.54
CA LYS A 112 -3.56 24.05 4.65
C LYS A 112 -2.93 23.26 5.79
N TYR A 113 -2.55 22.00 5.54
CA TYR A 113 -1.75 21.14 6.44
C TYR A 113 -0.96 20.12 5.62
N TYR A 114 0.07 19.52 6.22
CA TYR A 114 0.82 18.44 5.64
C TYR A 114 0.11 17.10 5.87
N PRO A 115 -0.13 16.28 4.83
CA PRO A 115 -0.56 14.90 5.02
C PRO A 115 0.46 14.14 5.88
N HIS A 116 -0.03 13.28 6.76
CA HIS A 116 0.86 12.40 7.53
C HIS A 116 1.27 11.20 6.67
N TRP A 117 2.57 10.93 6.59
CA TRP A 117 3.06 9.75 5.93
C TRP A 117 4.27 9.15 6.65
N ASP A 118 4.41 7.84 6.61
CA ASP A 118 5.58 7.12 7.14
C ASP A 118 5.66 5.72 6.52
N ASN A 119 6.81 5.08 6.67
CA ASN A 119 7.01 3.68 6.34
C ASN A 119 6.31 2.80 7.37
N ILE A 120 5.58 1.76 6.93
CA ILE A 120 4.87 0.80 7.81
C ILE A 120 5.44 -0.61 7.75
N ALA A 121 6.15 -0.95 6.67
CA ALA A 121 6.83 -2.23 6.48
C ALA A 121 7.86 -2.13 5.36
N ASN A 122 8.70 -3.15 5.20
CA ASN A 122 9.57 -3.30 4.04
C ASN A 122 9.10 -4.49 3.20
N ASP A 123 8.81 -4.23 1.92
CA ASP A 123 8.47 -5.24 0.92
C ASP A 123 9.72 -5.68 0.15
N ALA A 124 9.62 -6.79 -0.55
CA ALA A 124 10.61 -7.22 -1.51
C ALA A 124 9.96 -7.48 -2.88
N VAL A 125 10.52 -6.89 -3.93
CA VAL A 125 10.19 -7.29 -5.30
C VAL A 125 10.85 -8.65 -5.55
N THR A 126 10.00 -9.67 -5.65
CA THR A 126 10.38 -11.07 -5.74
C THR A 126 10.46 -11.50 -7.19
N VAL A 127 11.57 -12.11 -7.56
CA VAL A 127 11.75 -12.70 -8.87
C VAL A 127 11.25 -14.15 -8.83
N ILE A 128 10.36 -14.52 -9.76
CA ILE A 128 9.78 -15.84 -9.87
C ILE A 128 10.03 -16.44 -11.25
N VAL A 129 10.19 -17.75 -11.32
CA VAL A 129 10.31 -18.53 -12.54
C VAL A 129 9.35 -19.72 -12.54
N ASN A 130 9.14 -20.34 -13.69
CA ASN A 130 8.34 -21.57 -13.78
C ASN A 130 8.92 -22.67 -12.88
N SER A 131 8.06 -23.52 -12.30
CA SER A 131 8.49 -24.61 -11.40
C SER A 131 9.41 -25.64 -12.07
N LYS A 132 9.36 -25.76 -13.40
CA LYS A 132 10.24 -26.66 -14.18
C LYS A 132 11.60 -26.02 -14.50
N SER A 133 11.73 -24.69 -14.35
CA SER A 133 12.99 -24.01 -14.65
C SER A 133 14.10 -24.46 -13.70
N ASN A 134 15.27 -24.76 -14.26
CA ASN A 134 16.50 -25.01 -13.49
C ASN A 134 17.27 -23.72 -13.19
N ASP A 135 16.82 -22.60 -13.77
CA ASP A 135 17.46 -21.32 -13.68
C ASP A 135 16.90 -20.55 -12.44
N THR A 136 17.56 -20.70 -11.32
CA THR A 136 17.09 -20.18 -10.02
C THR A 136 18.07 -19.24 -9.33
N LEU A 137 19.23 -18.94 -9.95
CA LEU A 137 20.27 -18.06 -9.39
C LEU A 137 20.45 -16.83 -10.30
N PHE A 138 20.15 -15.64 -9.76
CA PHE A 138 20.21 -14.39 -10.50
C PHE A 138 21.13 -13.38 -9.82
N THR A 139 21.88 -12.61 -10.60
CA THR A 139 22.54 -11.40 -10.13
C THR A 139 21.81 -10.16 -10.66
N LEU A 140 22.06 -8.99 -10.08
CA LEU A 140 21.44 -7.75 -10.58
C LEU A 140 21.94 -7.42 -11.99
N GLU A 141 23.21 -7.69 -12.27
CA GLU A 141 23.80 -7.51 -13.59
C GLU A 141 23.09 -8.38 -14.63
N ARG A 142 22.90 -9.67 -14.32
CA ARG A 142 22.17 -10.58 -15.19
C ARG A 142 20.73 -10.13 -15.44
N LEU A 143 20.02 -9.68 -14.40
CA LEU A 143 18.66 -9.14 -14.56
C LEU A 143 18.67 -7.87 -15.42
N ARG A 144 19.66 -7.03 -15.28
CA ARG A 144 19.85 -5.83 -16.12
C ARG A 144 20.03 -6.22 -17.59
N ASP A 145 20.96 -7.13 -17.89
CA ASP A 145 21.23 -7.59 -19.25
C ASP A 145 19.98 -8.20 -19.92
N GLN A 146 19.21 -8.97 -19.15
CA GLN A 146 17.94 -9.53 -19.63
C GLN A 146 16.89 -8.44 -19.92
N LEU A 147 16.75 -7.46 -19.02
CA LEU A 147 15.80 -6.35 -19.17
C LEU A 147 16.16 -5.41 -20.31
N SER A 148 17.45 -5.25 -20.59
CA SER A 148 17.99 -4.40 -21.68
C SER A 148 18.12 -5.14 -23.02
N GLY A 149 17.71 -6.43 -23.10
CA GLY A 149 17.86 -7.21 -24.31
C GLY A 149 19.31 -7.62 -24.67
N ASN A 150 20.27 -7.36 -23.77
CA ASN A 150 21.70 -7.63 -23.97
C ASN A 150 22.07 -9.09 -23.66
N THR A 151 21.19 -10.03 -23.97
CA THR A 151 21.41 -11.45 -23.70
C THR A 151 20.94 -12.32 -24.86
N ASN A 152 21.68 -13.41 -25.12
CA ASN A 152 21.26 -14.41 -26.09
C ASN A 152 20.21 -15.40 -25.54
N ARG A 153 19.67 -15.16 -24.34
CA ARG A 153 18.66 -16.05 -23.73
C ARG A 153 17.27 -15.60 -24.14
N GLU A 154 16.51 -16.49 -24.71
CA GLU A 154 15.09 -16.29 -25.03
C GLU A 154 14.22 -16.38 -23.77
N GLN A 155 14.43 -15.49 -22.81
CA GLN A 155 13.58 -15.38 -21.62
C GLN A 155 12.59 -14.24 -21.77
N LYS A 156 11.32 -14.51 -21.45
CA LYS A 156 10.26 -13.48 -21.40
C LYS A 156 10.18 -12.91 -19.99
N ILE A 157 10.35 -11.61 -19.87
CA ILE A 157 10.22 -10.92 -18.59
C ILE A 157 8.80 -10.37 -18.47
N VAL A 158 8.15 -10.59 -17.33
CA VAL A 158 6.74 -10.28 -17.16
C VAL A 158 6.53 -9.37 -15.97
N PHE A 159 5.78 -8.27 -16.19
CA PHE A 159 5.38 -7.29 -15.18
C PHE A 159 3.86 -7.10 -15.17
N ASP A 160 3.38 -6.57 -14.05
CA ASP A 160 2.01 -6.13 -13.79
C ASP A 160 1.61 -4.81 -14.49
N GLY A 161 2.35 -4.40 -15.49
CA GLY A 161 2.17 -3.18 -16.30
C GLY A 161 3.48 -2.80 -16.99
N LEU A 162 3.49 -1.69 -17.75
CA LEU A 162 4.71 -1.21 -18.42
C LEU A 162 5.27 0.09 -17.80
N ASN A 163 4.44 0.97 -17.24
CA ASN A 163 4.90 2.32 -16.89
C ASN A 163 4.34 2.88 -15.57
N ALA A 164 3.28 2.32 -15.03
CA ALA A 164 2.51 2.98 -13.96
C ALA A 164 2.55 2.24 -12.62
N THR A 165 3.13 1.04 -12.58
CA THR A 165 3.17 0.22 -11.37
C THR A 165 4.43 0.50 -10.57
N SER A 166 4.34 0.32 -9.26
CA SER A 166 5.47 0.48 -8.36
C SER A 166 6.56 -0.55 -8.62
N THR A 167 6.19 -1.76 -9.05
CA THR A 167 7.13 -2.85 -9.39
C THR A 167 8.00 -2.45 -10.57
N VAL A 168 7.41 -1.94 -11.65
CA VAL A 168 8.12 -1.45 -12.84
C VAL A 168 9.05 -0.29 -12.47
N ARG A 169 8.52 0.74 -11.78
CA ARG A 169 9.32 1.89 -11.35
C ARG A 169 10.52 1.45 -10.49
N PHE A 170 10.27 0.59 -9.51
CA PHE A 170 11.33 0.10 -8.63
C PHE A 170 12.42 -0.67 -9.38
N VAL A 171 12.06 -1.51 -10.35
CA VAL A 171 13.02 -2.27 -11.17
C VAL A 171 13.81 -1.33 -12.09
N MET A 172 13.15 -0.34 -12.70
CA MET A 172 13.84 0.67 -13.50
C MET A 172 14.88 1.44 -12.68
N ASP A 173 14.50 1.87 -11.47
CA ASP A 173 15.39 2.65 -10.60
C ASP A 173 16.53 1.78 -10.03
N SER A 174 16.22 0.56 -9.56
CA SER A 174 17.16 -0.28 -8.81
C SER A 174 18.07 -1.14 -9.71
N ILE A 175 17.56 -1.65 -10.82
CA ILE A 175 18.28 -2.56 -11.72
C ILE A 175 18.78 -1.81 -12.95
N LEU A 176 17.89 -1.10 -13.65
CA LEU A 176 18.22 -0.38 -14.89
C LEU A 176 18.85 0.99 -14.64
N LYS A 177 18.76 1.52 -13.40
CA LYS A 177 19.30 2.85 -13.03
C LYS A 177 18.83 3.98 -13.96
N GLY A 178 17.54 3.92 -14.32
CA GLY A 178 16.86 4.89 -15.19
C GLY A 178 16.95 4.58 -16.70
N GLU A 179 17.64 3.51 -17.12
CA GLU A 179 17.58 3.02 -18.50
C GLU A 179 16.20 2.43 -18.81
N LYS A 180 15.84 2.38 -20.08
CA LYS A 180 14.56 1.82 -20.53
C LYS A 180 14.66 0.31 -20.72
N PHE A 181 13.52 -0.38 -20.56
CA PHE A 181 13.38 -1.77 -20.96
C PHE A 181 13.52 -1.94 -22.49
N ASP A 182 14.04 -3.07 -22.88
CA ASP A 182 13.81 -3.57 -24.24
C ASP A 182 12.40 -4.15 -24.33
N THR A 183 11.53 -3.48 -25.08
CA THR A 183 10.12 -3.88 -25.25
C THR A 183 9.95 -5.20 -26.00
N SER A 184 10.99 -5.75 -26.65
CA SER A 184 10.93 -7.04 -27.32
C SER A 184 10.99 -8.21 -26.34
N VAL A 185 11.61 -8.01 -25.17
CA VAL A 185 11.80 -9.04 -24.13
C VAL A 185 10.80 -8.90 -22.97
N VAL A 186 10.19 -7.73 -22.80
CA VAL A 186 9.28 -7.43 -21.69
C VAL A 186 7.81 -7.58 -22.11
N GLN A 187 7.08 -8.40 -21.36
CA GLN A 187 5.65 -8.63 -21.49
C GLN A 187 4.90 -7.96 -20.31
N ALA A 188 3.88 -7.15 -20.61
CA ALA A 188 3.00 -6.61 -19.60
C ALA A 188 1.71 -7.44 -19.49
N VAL A 189 1.26 -7.62 -18.26
CA VAL A 189 -0.07 -8.13 -17.90
C VAL A 189 -0.79 -7.15 -16.99
N LYS A 190 -2.05 -7.42 -16.60
CA LYS A 190 -2.87 -6.42 -15.90
C LYS A 190 -2.56 -6.26 -14.41
N ASN A 191 -2.09 -7.32 -13.75
CA ASN A 191 -1.89 -7.34 -12.30
C ASN A 191 -0.92 -8.44 -11.89
N SER A 192 -0.51 -8.45 -10.63
CA SER A 192 0.44 -9.42 -10.07
C SER A 192 -0.04 -10.87 -10.16
N GLN A 193 -1.35 -11.15 -10.02
CA GLN A 193 -1.87 -12.50 -10.21
C GLN A 193 -1.61 -13.02 -11.62
N GLN A 194 -1.82 -12.16 -12.63
CA GLN A 194 -1.58 -12.55 -14.03
C GLN A 194 -0.08 -12.72 -14.35
N VAL A 195 0.82 -12.04 -13.64
CA VAL A 195 2.26 -12.31 -13.70
C VAL A 195 2.54 -13.75 -13.26
N ILE A 196 2.01 -14.14 -12.10
CA ILE A 196 2.16 -15.50 -11.57
C ILE A 196 1.59 -16.54 -12.55
N ASP A 197 0.38 -16.30 -13.05
CA ASP A 197 -0.30 -17.21 -14.01
C ASP A 197 0.47 -17.36 -15.33
N TYR A 198 1.07 -16.28 -15.82
CA TYR A 198 1.89 -16.29 -17.02
C TYR A 198 3.17 -17.12 -16.82
N VAL A 199 3.88 -16.87 -15.72
CA VAL A 199 5.10 -17.60 -15.35
C VAL A 199 4.80 -19.10 -15.16
N ALA A 200 3.67 -19.43 -14.51
CA ALA A 200 3.24 -20.81 -14.32
C ALA A 200 3.02 -21.58 -15.64
N LYS A 201 2.61 -20.88 -16.70
CA LYS A 201 2.30 -21.47 -18.02
C LYS A 201 3.48 -21.43 -19.01
N THR A 202 4.51 -20.62 -18.74
CA THR A 202 5.60 -20.33 -19.68
C THR A 202 6.94 -20.70 -19.06
N GLU A 203 7.57 -21.78 -19.53
CA GLU A 203 8.78 -22.36 -18.91
C GLU A 203 9.98 -21.39 -18.90
N ASN A 204 10.12 -20.53 -19.91
CA ASN A 204 11.21 -19.57 -20.03
C ASN A 204 10.83 -18.15 -19.56
N ALA A 205 9.75 -18.02 -18.76
CA ALA A 205 9.34 -16.73 -18.20
C ALA A 205 10.01 -16.43 -16.87
N VAL A 206 10.32 -15.14 -16.67
CA VAL A 206 10.77 -14.54 -15.40
C VAL A 206 9.79 -13.46 -15.04
N GLY A 207 9.16 -13.55 -13.86
CA GLY A 207 8.17 -12.59 -13.37
C GLY A 207 8.67 -11.81 -12.17
N PHE A 208 8.14 -10.59 -12.00
CA PHE A 208 8.38 -9.73 -10.84
C PHE A 208 7.08 -9.45 -10.11
N VAL A 209 7.01 -9.80 -8.82
CA VAL A 209 5.84 -9.59 -7.95
C VAL A 209 6.27 -9.17 -6.54
N GLY A 210 5.40 -8.49 -5.78
CA GLY A 210 5.65 -8.26 -4.35
C GLY A 210 5.66 -9.58 -3.57
N ILE A 211 6.49 -9.66 -2.52
CA ILE A 211 6.61 -10.88 -1.70
C ILE A 211 5.27 -11.29 -1.07
N SER A 212 4.38 -10.34 -0.79
CA SER A 212 3.06 -10.63 -0.21
C SER A 212 2.16 -11.52 -1.10
N TRP A 213 2.47 -11.66 -2.39
CA TRP A 213 1.74 -12.51 -3.32
C TRP A 213 2.14 -13.98 -3.26
N VAL A 214 3.36 -14.27 -2.84
CA VAL A 214 3.96 -15.62 -2.91
C VAL A 214 4.68 -16.04 -1.62
N GLY A 215 4.74 -15.17 -0.61
CA GLY A 215 5.56 -15.38 0.57
C GLY A 215 4.84 -16.02 1.75
N ASN A 216 3.50 -16.02 1.80
CA ASN A 216 2.75 -16.48 2.97
C ASN A 216 2.57 -18.01 3.00
N PRO A 217 3.28 -18.74 3.87
CA PRO A 217 3.19 -20.20 3.95
C PRO A 217 1.90 -20.70 4.63
N GLU A 218 1.13 -19.81 5.25
CA GLU A 218 -0.16 -20.12 5.90
C GLU A 218 -1.33 -19.92 4.93
N ASP A 219 -1.10 -19.26 3.78
CA ASP A 219 -2.11 -19.06 2.73
C ASP A 219 -2.12 -20.25 1.76
N SER A 220 -3.17 -21.05 1.81
CA SER A 220 -3.32 -22.23 0.97
C SER A 220 -3.34 -21.92 -0.54
N ALA A 221 -3.79 -20.74 -0.95
CA ALA A 221 -3.77 -20.32 -2.35
C ALA A 221 -2.34 -20.03 -2.80
N GLN A 222 -1.56 -19.29 -2.00
CA GLN A 222 -0.14 -19.02 -2.30
C GLN A 222 0.69 -20.31 -2.29
N VAL A 223 0.46 -21.23 -1.35
CA VAL A 223 1.11 -22.54 -1.34
C VAL A 223 0.82 -23.32 -2.61
N LYS A 224 -0.43 -23.30 -3.11
CA LYS A 224 -0.77 -23.94 -4.40
C LYS A 224 -0.07 -23.27 -5.60
N MET A 225 0.06 -21.94 -5.60
CA MET A 225 0.80 -21.23 -6.66
C MET A 225 2.25 -21.65 -6.72
N LEU A 226 2.91 -21.86 -5.57
CA LEU A 226 4.30 -22.30 -5.45
C LEU A 226 4.53 -23.73 -5.97
N ASN A 227 3.50 -24.51 -6.29
CA ASN A 227 3.64 -25.75 -7.04
C ASN A 227 3.97 -25.52 -8.53
N ASN A 228 3.59 -24.35 -9.08
CA ASN A 228 3.72 -24.00 -10.48
C ASN A 228 4.82 -22.97 -10.75
N VAL A 229 5.25 -22.23 -9.73
CA VAL A 229 6.31 -21.23 -9.82
C VAL A 229 7.33 -21.40 -8.68
N LYS A 230 8.57 -20.94 -8.89
CA LYS A 230 9.64 -20.95 -7.89
C LYS A 230 10.09 -19.52 -7.61
N ILE A 231 10.29 -19.20 -6.34
CA ILE A 231 11.01 -18.00 -5.92
C ILE A 231 12.51 -18.28 -6.12
N VAL A 232 13.17 -17.41 -6.87
CA VAL A 232 14.60 -17.55 -7.14
C VAL A 232 15.46 -16.91 -6.04
N TYR A 233 16.75 -17.21 -6.07
CA TYR A 233 17.76 -16.57 -5.26
C TYR A 233 18.38 -15.40 -6.05
N VAL A 234 18.59 -14.27 -5.38
CA VAL A 234 19.29 -13.12 -5.96
C VAL A 234 20.56 -12.87 -5.16
N SER A 235 21.66 -12.60 -5.87
CA SER A 235 22.95 -12.32 -5.23
C SER A 235 22.89 -11.06 -4.38
N CYS A 236 23.38 -11.14 -3.13
CA CYS A 236 23.51 -10.00 -2.24
C CYS A 236 24.57 -9.02 -2.77
N SER A 237 24.13 -7.83 -3.19
CA SER A 237 25.06 -6.80 -3.72
C SER A 237 25.90 -6.11 -2.64
N LEU A 238 25.42 -6.11 -1.39
CA LEU A 238 26.06 -5.45 -0.24
C LEU A 238 26.97 -6.37 0.57
N CYS A 239 26.95 -7.69 0.28
CA CYS A 239 27.73 -8.69 1.01
C CYS A 239 29.08 -8.91 0.31
N GLU A 240 30.17 -9.08 1.10
CA GLU A 240 31.50 -9.34 0.59
C GLU A 240 31.56 -10.60 -0.29
N ASP A 241 30.98 -11.72 0.21
CA ASP A 241 30.96 -13.01 -0.48
C ASP A 241 29.84 -13.12 -1.54
N LYS A 242 29.03 -12.07 -1.75
CA LYS A 242 27.90 -12.03 -2.68
C LYS A 242 27.01 -13.32 -2.68
N PRO A 243 26.58 -13.82 -1.49
CA PRO A 243 25.79 -15.04 -1.44
C PRO A 243 24.43 -14.84 -2.13
N PHE A 244 23.92 -15.92 -2.70
CA PHE A 244 22.57 -15.95 -3.25
C PHE A 244 21.55 -16.13 -2.14
N VAL A 245 20.57 -15.22 -2.03
CA VAL A 245 19.58 -15.19 -0.96
C VAL A 245 18.16 -15.09 -1.52
N LYS A 246 17.21 -15.69 -0.83
CA LYS A 246 15.77 -15.51 -1.10
C LYS A 246 15.23 -14.30 -0.32
N PRO A 247 14.09 -13.73 -0.75
CA PRO A 247 13.39 -12.67 -0.01
C PRO A 247 12.68 -13.26 1.22
N MET A 248 13.46 -13.57 2.24
CA MET A 248 12.99 -14.00 3.56
C MET A 248 13.04 -12.81 4.52
N GLN A 249 12.25 -12.82 5.59
CA GLN A 249 12.23 -11.72 6.55
C GLN A 249 13.61 -11.26 7.00
N ALA A 250 14.48 -12.19 7.38
CA ALA A 250 15.83 -11.85 7.79
C ALA A 250 16.65 -11.17 6.69
N SER A 251 16.54 -11.63 5.44
CA SER A 251 17.27 -11.04 4.30
C SER A 251 16.67 -9.71 3.85
N ILE A 252 15.37 -9.49 4.06
CA ILE A 252 14.69 -8.21 3.82
C ILE A 252 15.10 -7.19 4.88
N LEU A 253 15.00 -7.53 6.16
CA LEU A 253 15.35 -6.63 7.27
C LEU A 253 16.83 -6.23 7.26
N THR A 254 17.72 -7.14 6.92
CA THR A 254 19.16 -6.90 6.83
C THR A 254 19.62 -6.34 5.48
N ARG A 255 18.69 -6.09 4.54
CA ARG A 255 18.99 -5.64 3.17
C ARG A 255 19.95 -6.57 2.39
N ARG A 256 20.08 -7.83 2.81
CA ARG A 256 20.86 -8.84 2.07
C ARG A 256 20.18 -9.24 0.76
N TYR A 257 18.85 -9.29 0.75
CA TYR A 257 18.09 -9.36 -0.49
C TYR A 257 18.10 -7.97 -1.14
N PRO A 258 18.58 -7.83 -2.40
CA PRO A 258 18.87 -6.50 -2.95
C PRO A 258 17.63 -5.73 -3.42
N LEU A 259 16.51 -6.41 -3.69
CA LEU A 259 15.30 -5.79 -4.25
C LEU A 259 14.27 -5.49 -3.14
N VAL A 260 14.70 -4.80 -2.10
CA VAL A 260 13.85 -4.37 -0.96
C VAL A 260 13.39 -2.93 -1.14
N ARG A 261 12.08 -2.70 -1.02
CA ARG A 261 11.42 -1.39 -1.08
C ARG A 261 10.58 -1.14 0.17
N GLY A 262 10.29 0.13 0.45
CA GLY A 262 9.40 0.49 1.55
C GLY A 262 7.93 0.30 1.17
N LEU A 263 7.08 0.11 2.19
CA LEU A 263 5.64 0.25 2.13
C LEU A 263 5.27 1.45 2.99
N TYR A 264 4.57 2.41 2.40
CA TYR A 264 4.23 3.68 3.03
C TYR A 264 2.72 3.90 3.02
N TYR A 265 2.23 4.64 4.00
CA TYR A 265 0.93 5.29 3.91
C TYR A 265 1.12 6.79 3.69
N VAL A 266 0.15 7.43 3.04
CA VAL A 266 -0.03 8.89 3.01
C VAL A 266 -1.47 9.17 3.39
N LEU A 267 -1.70 9.88 4.50
CA LEU A 267 -2.99 10.10 5.12
C LEU A 267 -3.40 11.58 5.09
N LYS A 268 -4.53 11.89 4.45
CA LYS A 268 -5.13 13.23 4.41
C LYS A 268 -6.12 13.43 5.58
N GLU A 269 -5.66 13.31 6.81
CA GLU A 269 -6.46 13.64 8.00
C GLU A 269 -5.69 14.58 8.91
N ASN A 270 -6.37 15.61 9.41
CA ASN A 270 -5.85 16.55 10.40
C ASN A 270 -6.57 16.42 11.77
N TYR A 271 -7.25 15.30 11.99
CA TYR A 271 -7.99 14.95 13.19
C TYR A 271 -7.89 13.44 13.44
N ASN A 272 -8.33 13.00 14.62
CA ASN A 272 -8.33 11.58 15.00
C ASN A 272 -9.51 10.83 14.37
N GLY A 273 -9.47 10.63 13.07
CA GLY A 273 -10.46 9.90 12.29
C GLY A 273 -10.11 8.42 12.10
N LEU A 274 -10.92 7.73 11.30
CA LEU A 274 -10.78 6.30 11.05
C LEU A 274 -9.49 5.95 10.30
N GLY A 275 -8.98 6.84 9.44
CA GLY A 275 -7.69 6.67 8.78
C GLY A 275 -6.54 6.64 9.79
N THR A 276 -6.54 7.57 10.77
CA THR A 276 -5.60 7.57 11.89
C THR A 276 -5.72 6.28 12.71
N GLY A 277 -6.95 5.80 12.97
CA GLY A 277 -7.20 4.54 13.67
C GLY A 277 -6.60 3.34 12.94
N PHE A 278 -6.76 3.29 11.61
CA PHE A 278 -6.19 2.22 10.79
C PHE A 278 -4.66 2.28 10.73
N VAL A 279 -4.07 3.47 10.58
CA VAL A 279 -2.60 3.64 10.64
C VAL A 279 -2.05 3.18 11.99
N ASN A 280 -2.71 3.51 13.10
CA ASN A 280 -2.33 3.03 14.43
C ASN A 280 -2.36 1.50 14.49
N PHE A 281 -3.41 0.86 13.96
CA PHE A 281 -3.50 -0.60 13.88
C PHE A 281 -2.36 -1.20 13.05
N LEU A 282 -2.06 -0.66 11.86
CA LEU A 282 -0.96 -1.13 11.01
C LEU A 282 0.40 -1.08 11.73
N ASN A 283 0.63 -0.06 12.55
CA ASN A 283 1.88 0.12 13.30
C ASN A 283 1.94 -0.64 14.63
N GLN A 284 0.81 -1.14 15.16
CA GLN A 284 0.76 -1.93 16.38
C GLN A 284 1.04 -3.42 16.14
N GLU A 285 1.22 -4.17 17.24
CA GLU A 285 1.61 -5.58 17.20
C GLU A 285 0.75 -6.42 16.25
N ARG A 286 -0.58 -6.27 16.27
CA ARG A 286 -1.48 -7.05 15.41
C ARG A 286 -1.24 -6.80 13.92
N GLY A 287 -1.17 -5.54 13.50
CA GLY A 287 -0.88 -5.17 12.12
C GLY A 287 0.51 -5.63 11.69
N GLN A 288 1.50 -5.44 12.55
CA GLN A 288 2.88 -5.86 12.28
C GLN A 288 3.01 -7.40 12.19
N LEU A 289 2.23 -8.18 12.97
CA LEU A 289 2.18 -9.64 12.84
C LEU A 289 1.60 -10.09 11.49
N ILE A 290 0.62 -9.36 10.94
CA ILE A 290 0.08 -9.65 9.60
C ILE A 290 1.14 -9.38 8.53
N PHE A 291 1.88 -8.27 8.59
CA PHE A 291 3.03 -8.04 7.71
C PHE A 291 4.07 -9.15 7.82
N ARG A 292 4.38 -9.58 9.04
CA ARG A 292 5.31 -10.69 9.27
C ARG A 292 4.86 -11.99 8.62
N ARG A 293 3.58 -12.36 8.70
CA ARG A 293 3.04 -13.57 8.05
C ARG A 293 3.13 -13.50 6.53
N ALA A 294 2.91 -12.32 5.96
CA ALA A 294 3.07 -12.07 4.53
C ALA A 294 4.55 -11.94 4.09
N TYR A 295 5.51 -12.25 4.96
CA TYR A 295 6.96 -12.18 4.74
C TYR A 295 7.52 -10.78 4.52
N LEU A 296 6.78 -9.72 4.81
CA LEU A 296 7.33 -8.37 4.82
C LEU A 296 8.27 -8.15 6.02
N GLY A 297 9.24 -7.29 5.86
CA GLY A 297 10.08 -6.81 6.97
C GLY A 297 9.28 -5.85 7.84
N THR A 298 9.10 -6.21 9.11
CA THR A 298 8.32 -5.44 10.09
C THR A 298 9.13 -4.30 10.70
N ARG A 299 8.43 -3.26 11.18
CA ARG A 299 9.04 -2.19 12.00
C ARG A 299 9.27 -2.62 13.44
N MET A 300 8.46 -3.57 13.93
CA MET A 300 8.62 -4.14 15.28
C MET A 300 9.53 -5.34 15.24
N ASP A 301 10.43 -5.41 16.21
CA ASP A 301 11.21 -6.62 16.47
C ASP A 301 10.36 -7.59 17.32
N PHE A 302 9.99 -8.71 16.72
CA PHE A 302 9.36 -9.82 17.40
C PHE A 302 10.45 -10.78 17.88
N GLY A 303 11.02 -10.50 19.05
CA GLY A 303 12.05 -11.33 19.64
C GLY A 303 11.67 -12.82 19.68
N VAL A 304 12.67 -13.71 19.57
CA VAL A 304 12.47 -15.16 19.70
C VAL A 304 12.12 -15.48 21.14
N ARG A 305 10.86 -15.84 21.42
CA ARG A 305 10.48 -16.39 22.73
C ARG A 305 11.11 -17.78 22.89
N ARG A 306 12.14 -17.88 23.70
CA ARG A 306 12.67 -19.19 24.13
C ARG A 306 11.73 -19.76 25.21
N VAL A 307 10.88 -20.70 24.83
CA VAL A 307 10.05 -21.45 25.78
C VAL A 307 10.90 -22.61 26.30
N LYS A 308 11.25 -22.59 27.58
CA LYS A 308 11.78 -23.78 28.24
C LYS A 308 10.59 -24.68 28.60
N ILE A 309 10.43 -25.78 27.87
CA ILE A 309 9.48 -26.82 28.23
C ILE A 309 10.14 -27.66 29.30
N ASN A 310 9.79 -27.44 30.57
CA ASN A 310 10.17 -28.32 31.69
C ASN A 310 9.20 -29.52 31.69
N GLN A 311 9.24 -30.36 30.67
CA GLN A 311 8.65 -31.70 30.75
C GLN A 311 9.78 -32.67 31.14
N LYS A 312 9.69 -33.26 32.36
CA LYS A 312 10.37 -34.52 32.65
C LYS A 312 9.67 -35.59 31.80
N LEU A 313 10.37 -36.16 30.86
CA LEU A 313 10.02 -37.42 30.22
C LEU A 313 10.10 -38.54 31.22
#